data_40990319c006b41ece64f7405518e5ba
#
_entry.id   40990319c006b41ece64f7405518e5ba
#
_cell.length_a   1.000
_cell.length_b   1.000
_cell.length_c   1.000
_cell.angle_alpha   90.00
_cell.angle_beta   90.00
_cell.angle_gamma   90.00
#
_symmetry.space_group_name_H-M   'P 1'
#
loop_
_entity.id
_entity.type
_entity.pdbx_description
1 polymer ?
#
loop_
_entity_poly.entity_id
_entity_poly.type
_entity_poly.pdbx_seq_one_letter_code
_entity_poly.pdbx_strand_id
1 'polypeptide(L)'
;NIYYYLSHHQPHVIPCAAHLKSVREVLSLPAVDVQRLTGLAHPEVHQLLTAAAAACRRHAPLTVLQLQRGECRRCESGLRLSVSCPVLDGLLRGGLPVGGITELSGPSGAGKTQLALQISLSVQYPVEHGGLGAGALYICTEDSFPIRRLQQMIMEQVILRSEVPPSVISGLHFSDHVYIEHAADLDSLQVCLSRRAPVLLAAGLVRLIVVDSVAALFRSEFQAEDWLERNKQLLAFSSMLHQLSQEFTTPVLCINQVNGLKKTSCQKHISCSYIFPLTVKRSKKPLSSSVTPALGLAWSNQVMIRLMMLRLQTTVSCGDQSSTLRRLEVVFAPHLARSKRDVAVWREGVRGVPVLE
;
A
#
# COMPACT_ATOMS: atom_id res chain seq x y z
N ASN A 1 -6.38 -27.72 5.31
CA ASN A 1 -7.69 -28.37 5.30
C ASN A 1 -7.85 -29.14 6.61
N ILE A 2 -8.82 -28.78 7.46
CA ILE A 2 -9.03 -29.39 8.78
C ILE A 2 -9.30 -30.89 8.67
N TYR A 3 -10.00 -31.31 7.62
CA TYR A 3 -10.29 -32.72 7.33
C TYR A 3 -9.02 -33.54 7.07
N TYR A 4 -8.01 -32.97 6.39
CA TYR A 4 -6.74 -33.64 6.16
C TYR A 4 -5.96 -33.85 7.47
N TYR A 5 -5.96 -32.87 8.36
CA TYR A 5 -5.32 -32.98 9.68
C TYR A 5 -6.03 -34.00 10.57
N LEU A 6 -7.37 -33.94 10.63
CA LEU A 6 -8.18 -34.85 11.44
C LEU A 6 -8.09 -36.29 10.91
N SER A 7 -8.04 -36.51 9.59
CA SER A 7 -7.92 -37.84 9.00
C SER A 7 -6.60 -38.55 9.38
N HIS A 8 -5.53 -37.80 9.60
CA HIS A 8 -4.23 -38.37 9.94
C HIS A 8 -3.96 -38.50 11.44
N HIS A 9 -4.62 -37.68 12.27
CA HIS A 9 -4.33 -37.61 13.70
C HIS A 9 -5.51 -38.05 14.58
N GLN A 10 -6.74 -37.91 14.11
CA GLN A 10 -7.96 -38.29 14.84
C GLN A 10 -9.12 -38.68 13.89
N PRO A 11 -9.04 -39.84 13.21
CA PRO A 11 -10.03 -40.22 12.19
C PRO A 11 -11.45 -40.39 12.73
N HIS A 12 -11.62 -40.64 14.02
CA HIS A 12 -12.93 -40.75 14.69
C HIS A 12 -13.66 -39.42 14.85
N VAL A 13 -12.98 -38.28 14.72
CA VAL A 13 -13.55 -36.93 14.89
C VAL A 13 -14.16 -36.41 13.58
N ILE A 14 -13.83 -37.02 12.43
CA ILE A 14 -14.29 -36.57 11.11
C ILE A 14 -15.81 -36.50 10.98
N PRO A 15 -16.60 -37.52 11.42
CA PRO A 15 -18.06 -37.48 11.30
C PRO A 15 -18.69 -36.36 12.13
N CYS A 16 -18.13 -36.07 13.29
CA CYS A 16 -18.62 -35.05 14.22
C CYS A 16 -18.29 -33.62 13.77
N ALA A 17 -17.24 -33.43 12.97
CA ALA A 17 -16.80 -32.14 12.47
C ALA A 17 -17.45 -31.73 11.13
N ALA A 18 -18.41 -32.51 10.61
CA ALA A 18 -19.04 -32.32 9.30
C ALA A 18 -19.70 -30.92 9.10
N HIS A 19 -20.08 -30.27 10.19
CA HIS A 19 -20.68 -28.93 10.17
C HIS A 19 -19.65 -27.77 10.16
N LEU A 20 -18.35 -28.05 10.42
CA LEU A 20 -17.29 -27.06 10.50
C LEU A 20 -16.45 -27.06 9.21
N LYS A 21 -16.64 -26.06 8.37
CA LYS A 21 -16.05 -25.99 7.01
C LYS A 21 -14.59 -25.54 6.97
N SER A 22 -14.10 -24.86 8.00
CA SER A 22 -12.75 -24.31 8.01
C SER A 22 -12.15 -24.25 9.40
N VAL A 23 -10.80 -24.24 9.46
CA VAL A 23 -10.03 -24.02 10.70
C VAL A 23 -10.36 -22.66 11.35
N ARG A 24 -10.62 -21.64 10.53
CA ARG A 24 -11.02 -20.32 11.03
C ARG A 24 -12.38 -20.36 11.75
N GLU A 25 -13.31 -21.11 11.21
CA GLU A 25 -14.64 -21.28 11.81
C GLU A 25 -14.54 -21.95 13.17
N VAL A 26 -13.75 -23.02 13.29
CA VAL A 26 -13.47 -23.69 14.57
C VAL A 26 -12.91 -22.72 15.61
N LEU A 27 -11.93 -21.89 15.21
CA LEU A 27 -11.29 -20.92 16.11
C LEU A 27 -12.16 -19.70 16.43
N SER A 28 -13.22 -19.45 15.66
CA SER A 28 -14.17 -18.35 15.94
C SER A 28 -15.25 -18.72 16.95
N LEU A 29 -15.41 -20.01 17.27
CA LEU A 29 -16.41 -20.51 18.20
C LEU A 29 -15.82 -20.71 19.61
N PRO A 30 -16.61 -20.42 20.66
CA PRO A 30 -16.28 -20.83 22.02
C PRO A 30 -16.18 -22.35 22.14
N ALA A 31 -15.34 -22.86 23.04
CA ALA A 31 -15.16 -24.30 23.25
C ALA A 31 -16.47 -25.05 23.51
N VAL A 32 -17.41 -24.42 24.22
CA VAL A 32 -18.74 -24.98 24.52
C VAL A 32 -19.59 -25.19 23.26
N ASP A 33 -19.51 -24.25 22.31
CA ASP A 33 -20.24 -24.34 21.04
C ASP A 33 -19.61 -25.38 20.12
N VAL A 34 -18.27 -25.46 20.09
CA VAL A 34 -17.53 -26.52 19.39
C VAL A 34 -17.93 -27.88 19.96
N GLN A 35 -18.02 -28.02 21.29
CA GLN A 35 -18.46 -29.24 21.96
C GLN A 35 -19.89 -29.63 21.55
N ARG A 36 -20.80 -28.67 21.55
CA ARG A 36 -22.19 -28.88 21.16
C ARG A 36 -22.35 -29.29 19.70
N LEU A 37 -21.58 -28.67 18.80
CA LEU A 37 -21.65 -28.94 17.35
C LEU A 37 -20.99 -30.27 16.97
N THR A 38 -19.93 -30.67 17.69
CA THR A 38 -19.16 -31.86 17.37
C THR A 38 -19.49 -33.09 18.22
N GLY A 39 -20.13 -32.91 19.38
CA GLY A 39 -20.39 -33.96 20.32
C GLY A 39 -19.16 -34.53 21.05
N LEU A 40 -18.01 -33.87 20.88
CA LEU A 40 -16.73 -34.31 21.46
C LEU A 40 -16.66 -34.05 22.97
N ALA A 41 -15.92 -34.87 23.69
CA ALA A 41 -15.62 -34.63 25.11
C ALA A 41 -14.71 -33.39 25.29
N HIS A 42 -14.79 -32.75 26.45
CA HIS A 42 -14.04 -31.50 26.71
C HIS A 42 -12.53 -31.59 26.41
N PRO A 43 -11.80 -32.67 26.76
CA PRO A 43 -10.39 -32.82 26.41
C PRO A 43 -10.13 -32.85 24.90
N GLU A 44 -11.03 -33.51 24.15
CA GLU A 44 -10.92 -33.62 22.68
C GLU A 44 -11.19 -32.28 22.00
N VAL A 45 -12.15 -31.49 22.51
CA VAL A 45 -12.38 -30.11 22.04
C VAL A 45 -11.15 -29.25 22.25
N HIS A 46 -10.51 -29.37 23.41
CA HIS A 46 -9.27 -28.62 23.67
C HIS A 46 -8.12 -29.04 22.73
N GLN A 47 -7.98 -30.32 22.46
CA GLN A 47 -7.01 -30.82 21.48
C GLN A 47 -7.32 -30.32 20.07
N LEU A 48 -8.60 -30.35 19.64
CA LEU A 48 -9.05 -29.81 18.35
C LEU A 48 -8.73 -28.33 18.22
N LEU A 49 -9.06 -27.52 19.22
CA LEU A 49 -8.76 -26.07 19.21
C LEU A 49 -7.26 -25.81 19.19
N THR A 50 -6.47 -26.58 19.94
CA THR A 50 -5.00 -26.48 19.95
C THR A 50 -4.41 -26.83 18.59
N ALA A 51 -4.89 -27.91 17.97
CA ALA A 51 -4.47 -28.33 16.65
C ALA A 51 -4.88 -27.33 15.57
N ALA A 52 -6.12 -26.80 15.65
CA ALA A 52 -6.59 -25.76 14.77
C ALA A 52 -5.76 -24.48 14.90
N ALA A 53 -5.43 -24.08 16.12
CA ALA A 53 -4.57 -22.93 16.38
C ALA A 53 -3.14 -23.17 15.83
N ALA A 54 -2.59 -24.37 15.99
CA ALA A 54 -1.28 -24.74 15.46
C ALA A 54 -1.28 -24.70 13.91
N ALA A 55 -2.35 -25.21 13.28
CA ALA A 55 -2.50 -25.19 11.82
C ALA A 55 -2.64 -23.76 11.24
N CYS A 56 -3.18 -22.82 12.02
CA CYS A 56 -3.25 -21.41 11.66
C CYS A 56 -1.96 -20.64 11.93
N ARG A 57 -1.07 -21.16 12.75
CA ARG A 57 0.20 -20.52 13.03
C ARG A 57 1.14 -20.68 11.83
N ARG A 58 1.29 -19.61 11.07
CA ARG A 58 2.33 -19.57 10.03
C ARG A 58 3.75 -19.52 10.64
N HIS A 59 3.89 -18.91 11.84
CA HIS A 59 5.15 -18.76 12.56
C HIS A 59 4.92 -18.77 14.08
N ALA A 60 5.88 -19.29 14.83
CA ALA A 60 5.91 -19.16 16.28
C ALA A 60 6.06 -17.68 16.67
N PRO A 61 5.46 -17.22 17.79
CA PRO A 61 5.74 -15.90 18.33
C PRO A 61 7.24 -15.76 18.61
N LEU A 62 7.80 -14.61 18.27
CA LEU A 62 9.20 -14.28 18.52
C LEU A 62 9.28 -13.20 19.59
N THR A 63 10.29 -13.26 20.41
CA THR A 63 10.62 -12.19 21.36
C THR A 63 11.29 -11.04 20.63
N VAL A 64 11.24 -9.82 21.22
CA VAL A 64 11.96 -8.65 20.69
C VAL A 64 13.45 -8.94 20.54
N LEU A 65 14.04 -9.69 21.50
CA LEU A 65 15.44 -10.07 21.46
C LEU A 65 15.76 -10.97 20.26
N GLN A 66 14.88 -11.92 19.94
CA GLN A 66 15.03 -12.80 18.77
C GLN A 66 14.93 -12.01 17.48
N LEU A 67 14.01 -11.02 17.41
CA LEU A 67 13.92 -10.11 16.28
C LEU A 67 15.19 -9.27 16.10
N GLN A 68 15.74 -8.73 17.20
CA GLN A 68 16.98 -7.96 17.18
C GLN A 68 18.20 -8.81 16.73
N ARG A 69 18.20 -10.10 17.04
CA ARG A 69 19.25 -11.03 16.64
C ARG A 69 19.08 -11.55 15.20
N GLY A 70 18.04 -11.10 14.49
CA GLY A 70 17.78 -11.55 13.11
C GLY A 70 17.35 -13.01 13.00
N GLU A 71 16.85 -13.63 14.08
CA GLU A 71 16.43 -15.04 14.10
C GLU A 71 15.17 -15.29 13.26
N CYS A 72 14.49 -14.23 12.80
CA CYS A 72 13.34 -14.31 11.90
C CYS A 72 13.78 -14.17 10.45
N ARG A 73 13.77 -15.25 9.68
CA ARG A 73 14.04 -15.22 8.23
C ARG A 73 13.03 -14.41 7.40
N ARG A 74 11.87 -14.05 7.96
CA ARG A 74 10.81 -13.29 7.27
C ARG A 74 10.55 -11.91 7.84
N CYS A 75 11.13 -11.57 8.98
CA CYS A 75 11.14 -10.19 9.46
C CYS A 75 12.23 -9.43 8.71
N GLU A 76 11.99 -9.12 7.45
CA GLU A 76 12.69 -8.06 6.72
C GLU A 76 12.28 -6.69 7.32
N SER A 77 12.20 -6.64 8.67
CA SER A 77 11.88 -5.46 9.42
C SER A 77 13.01 -4.45 9.24
N GLY A 78 12.78 -3.52 8.32
CA GLY A 78 13.78 -2.53 7.93
C GLY A 78 14.01 -2.46 6.43
N LEU A 79 13.65 -3.48 5.65
CA LEU A 79 13.76 -3.40 4.20
C LEU A 79 12.81 -2.33 3.65
N ARG A 80 13.35 -1.48 2.80
CA ARG A 80 12.64 -0.39 2.17
C ARG A 80 12.86 -0.39 0.68
N LEU A 81 11.83 0.00 -0.05
CA LEU A 81 11.92 0.22 -1.47
C LEU A 81 12.25 1.69 -1.72
N SER A 82 13.46 1.96 -2.22
CA SER A 82 13.86 3.30 -2.65
C SER A 82 12.88 3.85 -3.69
N VAL A 83 12.60 5.14 -3.61
CA VAL A 83 11.86 5.84 -4.66
C VAL A 83 12.78 6.40 -5.75
N SER A 84 14.04 5.95 -5.82
CA SER A 84 15.06 6.39 -6.78
C SER A 84 15.33 7.89 -6.73
N CYS A 85 15.24 8.49 -5.56
CA CYS A 85 15.54 9.90 -5.33
C CYS A 85 16.08 10.08 -3.91
N PRO A 86 17.38 10.38 -3.72
CA PRO A 86 18.01 10.48 -2.39
C PRO A 86 17.31 11.48 -1.46
N VAL A 87 16.79 12.60 -2.00
CA VAL A 87 16.05 13.60 -1.21
C VAL A 87 14.73 13.03 -0.69
N LEU A 88 14.01 12.26 -1.51
CA LEU A 88 12.76 11.61 -1.11
C LEU A 88 13.02 10.38 -0.25
N ASP A 89 14.06 9.62 -0.52
CA ASP A 89 14.46 8.50 0.34
C ASP A 89 14.86 9.01 1.73
N GLY A 90 15.55 10.14 1.81
CA GLY A 90 15.82 10.82 3.09
C GLY A 90 14.55 11.26 3.82
N LEU A 91 13.56 11.80 3.09
CA LEU A 91 12.25 12.15 3.65
C LEU A 91 11.52 10.93 4.22
N LEU A 92 11.62 9.78 3.54
CA LEU A 92 10.95 8.52 3.87
C LEU A 92 11.81 7.57 4.72
N ARG A 93 13.00 8.01 5.14
CA ARG A 93 14.00 7.20 5.86
C ARG A 93 14.35 5.89 5.16
N GLY A 94 14.72 6.02 3.87
CA GLY A 94 15.16 4.93 3.02
C GLY A 94 14.16 4.47 1.97
N GLY A 95 12.98 5.10 1.88
CA GLY A 95 11.96 4.77 0.88
C GLY A 95 10.67 4.21 1.46
N LEU A 96 9.89 3.53 0.63
CA LEU A 96 8.62 2.92 1.04
C LEU A 96 8.90 1.65 1.88
N PRO A 97 8.18 1.43 2.98
CA PRO A 97 8.30 0.18 3.73
C PRO A 97 7.79 -0.99 2.91
N VAL A 98 8.46 -2.12 3.03
CA VAL A 98 8.04 -3.39 2.45
C VAL A 98 6.94 -3.97 3.34
N GLY A 99 5.70 -3.78 2.91
CA GLY A 99 4.49 -4.15 3.63
C GLY A 99 3.57 -2.97 3.93
N GLY A 100 2.28 -3.27 4.04
CA GLY A 100 1.23 -2.28 4.26
C GLY A 100 0.89 -1.42 3.04
N ILE A 101 -0.10 -0.55 3.20
CA ILE A 101 -0.60 0.31 2.14
C ILE A 101 -0.04 1.72 2.30
N THR A 102 0.65 2.20 1.27
CA THR A 102 1.05 3.61 1.13
C THR A 102 0.08 4.31 0.17
N GLU A 103 -0.55 5.38 0.61
CA GLU A 103 -1.39 6.24 -0.23
C GLU A 103 -0.59 7.45 -0.70
N LEU A 104 -0.56 7.68 -2.01
CA LEU A 104 -0.07 8.89 -2.63
C LEU A 104 -1.25 9.71 -3.14
N SER A 105 -1.64 10.73 -2.41
CA SER A 105 -2.77 11.60 -2.72
C SER A 105 -2.32 12.95 -3.31
N GLY A 106 -3.24 13.63 -3.99
CA GLY A 106 -2.98 14.96 -4.53
C GLY A 106 -3.88 15.31 -5.72
N PRO A 107 -3.93 16.60 -6.10
CA PRO A 107 -4.72 17.06 -7.24
C PRO A 107 -4.24 16.44 -8.56
N SER A 108 -5.07 16.51 -9.59
CA SER A 108 -4.69 16.12 -10.95
C SER A 108 -3.46 16.94 -11.42
N GLY A 109 -2.57 16.31 -12.16
CA GLY A 109 -1.35 16.95 -12.65
C GLY A 109 -0.27 17.20 -11.59
N ALA A 110 -0.44 16.76 -10.32
CA ALA A 110 0.58 16.90 -9.29
C ALA A 110 1.83 16.03 -9.52
N GLY A 111 1.73 14.99 -10.35
CA GLY A 111 2.86 14.10 -10.66
C GLY A 111 2.81 12.75 -9.94
N LYS A 112 1.67 12.34 -9.39
CA LYS A 112 1.50 11.07 -8.69
C LYS A 112 1.89 9.86 -9.56
N THR A 113 1.32 9.78 -10.75
CA THR A 113 1.64 8.74 -11.75
C THR A 113 3.13 8.75 -12.12
N GLN A 114 3.79 9.92 -12.19
CA GLN A 114 5.23 10.02 -12.47
C GLN A 114 6.07 9.32 -11.40
N LEU A 115 5.73 9.55 -10.13
CA LEU A 115 6.41 8.91 -9.02
C LEU A 115 6.09 7.41 -8.96
N ALA A 116 4.85 7.00 -9.28
CA ALA A 116 4.48 5.60 -9.33
C ALA A 116 5.24 4.82 -10.41
N LEU A 117 5.38 5.39 -11.62
CA LEU A 117 6.20 4.82 -12.68
C LEU A 117 7.65 4.66 -12.24
N GLN A 118 8.22 5.68 -11.61
CA GLN A 118 9.59 5.65 -11.09
C GLN A 118 9.78 4.53 -10.06
N ILE A 119 8.84 4.36 -9.13
CA ILE A 119 8.88 3.29 -8.12
C ILE A 119 8.73 1.91 -8.79
N SER A 120 7.95 1.80 -9.87
CA SER A 120 7.82 0.57 -10.65
C SER A 120 9.11 0.17 -11.40
N LEU A 121 9.98 1.13 -11.69
CA LEU A 121 11.33 0.87 -12.17
C LEU A 121 12.28 0.57 -11.00
N SER A 122 12.14 1.33 -9.91
CA SER A 122 12.99 1.19 -8.72
C SER A 122 12.95 -0.20 -8.10
N VAL A 123 11.78 -0.85 -8.08
CA VAL A 123 11.61 -2.18 -7.47
C VAL A 123 12.45 -3.27 -8.15
N GLN A 124 12.81 -3.07 -9.41
CA GLN A 124 13.56 -4.04 -10.21
C GLN A 124 15.06 -4.06 -9.90
N TYR A 125 15.59 -2.97 -9.33
CA TYR A 125 16.97 -2.96 -8.91
C TYR A 125 17.27 -4.01 -7.84
N PRO A 126 18.50 -4.52 -7.77
CA PRO A 126 18.96 -5.34 -6.65
C PRO A 126 18.78 -4.64 -5.29
N VAL A 127 18.71 -5.43 -4.22
CA VAL A 127 18.48 -4.90 -2.86
C VAL A 127 19.58 -3.94 -2.42
N GLU A 128 20.83 -4.19 -2.79
CA GLU A 128 21.99 -3.33 -2.52
C GLU A 128 21.87 -1.94 -3.18
N HIS A 129 21.03 -1.82 -4.21
CA HIS A 129 20.72 -0.57 -4.88
C HIS A 129 19.31 -0.04 -4.52
N GLY A 130 18.75 -0.52 -3.43
CA GLY A 130 17.47 -0.05 -2.90
C GLY A 130 16.23 -0.57 -3.60
N GLY A 131 16.36 -1.54 -4.51
CA GLY A 131 15.24 -2.27 -5.13
C GLY A 131 14.81 -3.49 -4.32
N LEU A 132 14.00 -4.35 -4.93
CA LEU A 132 13.58 -5.63 -4.37
C LEU A 132 13.89 -6.81 -5.31
N GLY A 133 14.57 -6.55 -6.44
CA GLY A 133 14.99 -7.57 -7.41
C GLY A 133 13.84 -8.26 -8.14
N ALA A 134 12.68 -7.61 -8.29
CA ALA A 134 11.52 -8.17 -8.98
C ALA A 134 10.67 -7.07 -9.64
N GLY A 135 9.65 -7.44 -10.42
CA GLY A 135 8.81 -6.52 -11.16
C GLY A 135 7.75 -5.81 -10.34
N ALA A 136 6.94 -5.02 -11.03
CA ALA A 136 5.77 -4.33 -10.50
C ALA A 136 4.50 -4.78 -11.22
N LEU A 137 3.40 -4.97 -10.47
CA LEU A 137 2.04 -5.04 -11.01
C LEU A 137 1.43 -3.63 -10.94
N TYR A 138 1.13 -3.06 -12.10
CA TYR A 138 0.53 -1.74 -12.25
C TYR A 138 -0.92 -1.87 -12.72
N ILE A 139 -1.86 -1.51 -11.87
CA ILE A 139 -3.30 -1.61 -12.13
C ILE A 139 -3.82 -0.21 -12.49
N CYS A 140 -4.27 -0.04 -13.75
CA CYS A 140 -4.87 1.18 -14.26
C CYS A 140 -6.40 1.10 -14.12
N THR A 141 -7.03 2.15 -13.59
CA THR A 141 -8.48 2.18 -13.36
C THR A 141 -9.19 3.32 -14.08
N GLU A 142 -8.47 4.30 -14.58
CA GLU A 142 -9.03 5.46 -15.31
C GLU A 142 -8.51 5.48 -16.74
N ASP A 143 -7.24 5.79 -16.91
CA ASP A 143 -6.61 6.03 -18.20
C ASP A 143 -5.79 4.82 -18.68
N SER A 144 -5.43 4.82 -19.93
CA SER A 144 -4.47 3.88 -20.47
C SER A 144 -3.09 4.08 -19.84
N PHE A 145 -2.35 2.98 -19.69
CA PHE A 145 -1.00 3.03 -19.12
C PHE A 145 -0.08 3.93 -19.96
N PRO A 146 0.67 4.86 -19.35
CA PRO A 146 1.48 5.85 -20.06
C PRO A 146 2.82 5.27 -20.55
N ILE A 147 2.75 4.31 -21.49
CA ILE A 147 3.90 3.53 -21.98
C ILE A 147 5.02 4.42 -22.53
N ARG A 148 4.68 5.47 -23.29
CA ARG A 148 5.70 6.38 -23.85
C ARG A 148 6.52 7.07 -22.78
N ARG A 149 5.85 7.43 -21.67
CA ARG A 149 6.52 8.05 -20.53
C ARG A 149 7.41 7.06 -19.78
N LEU A 150 6.93 5.83 -19.57
CA LEU A 150 7.75 4.78 -18.98
C LEU A 150 9.02 4.53 -19.80
N GLN A 151 8.88 4.39 -21.12
CA GLN A 151 10.02 4.20 -22.03
C GLN A 151 11.03 5.34 -21.96
N GLN A 152 10.56 6.61 -21.92
CA GLN A 152 11.42 7.76 -21.72
C GLN A 152 12.20 7.64 -20.41
N MET A 153 11.55 7.29 -19.30
CA MET A 153 12.20 7.14 -18.00
C MET A 153 13.20 5.98 -17.97
N ILE A 154 12.93 4.90 -18.70
CA ILE A 154 13.88 3.77 -18.84
C ILE A 154 15.16 4.21 -19.53
N MET A 155 15.05 4.95 -20.63
CA MET A 155 16.24 5.46 -21.35
C MET A 155 17.11 6.39 -20.51
N GLU A 156 16.50 7.08 -19.54
CA GLU A 156 17.17 8.06 -18.69
C GLU A 156 17.61 7.48 -17.32
N GLN A 157 17.53 6.15 -17.12
CA GLN A 157 17.87 5.53 -15.83
C GLN A 157 19.31 5.79 -15.40
N VAL A 158 20.25 5.84 -16.33
CA VAL A 158 21.67 6.15 -16.04
C VAL A 158 21.82 7.56 -15.44
N ILE A 159 20.98 8.50 -15.86
CA ILE A 159 20.98 9.87 -15.32
C ILE A 159 20.27 9.93 -13.98
N LEU A 160 19.13 9.25 -13.85
CA LEU A 160 18.36 9.22 -12.60
C LEU A 160 19.14 8.53 -11.48
N ARG A 161 19.79 7.41 -11.79
CA ARG A 161 20.50 6.52 -10.86
C ARG A 161 22.00 6.55 -11.09
N SER A 162 22.55 7.77 -11.15
CA SER A 162 24.01 7.99 -11.40
C SER A 162 24.93 7.34 -10.36
N GLU A 163 24.39 6.97 -9.19
CA GLU A 163 25.10 6.22 -8.14
C GLU A 163 25.17 4.71 -8.39
N VAL A 164 24.38 4.18 -9.34
CA VAL A 164 24.37 2.75 -9.69
C VAL A 164 25.30 2.52 -10.88
N PRO A 165 26.14 1.47 -10.85
CA PRO A 165 27.01 1.14 -11.98
C PRO A 165 26.19 0.94 -13.27
N PRO A 166 26.64 1.53 -14.42
CA PRO A 166 25.93 1.38 -15.70
C PRO A 166 25.74 -0.07 -16.13
N SER A 167 26.66 -0.96 -15.76
CA SER A 167 26.56 -2.41 -16.04
C SER A 167 25.37 -3.07 -15.33
N VAL A 168 25.01 -2.61 -14.14
CA VAL A 168 23.82 -3.09 -13.44
C VAL A 168 22.57 -2.61 -14.15
N ILE A 169 22.53 -1.32 -14.53
CA ILE A 169 21.37 -0.73 -15.21
C ILE A 169 21.13 -1.38 -16.58
N SER A 170 22.20 -1.61 -17.35
CA SER A 170 22.11 -2.24 -18.68
C SER A 170 21.70 -3.73 -18.61
N GLY A 171 21.96 -4.39 -17.51
CA GLY A 171 21.50 -5.76 -17.26
C GLY A 171 20.03 -5.89 -16.89
N LEU A 172 19.34 -4.78 -16.60
CA LEU A 172 17.92 -4.80 -16.22
C LEU A 172 17.02 -4.60 -17.44
N HIS A 173 16.11 -5.55 -17.65
CA HIS A 173 15.10 -5.49 -18.72
C HIS A 173 13.79 -4.87 -18.17
N PHE A 174 13.83 -3.57 -17.90
CA PHE A 174 12.76 -2.86 -17.18
C PHE A 174 11.37 -3.07 -17.77
N SER A 175 11.24 -3.08 -19.10
CA SER A 175 9.94 -3.24 -19.78
C SER A 175 9.31 -4.61 -19.55
N ASP A 176 10.12 -5.65 -19.37
CA ASP A 176 9.66 -7.04 -19.23
C ASP A 176 9.09 -7.32 -17.83
N HIS A 177 9.39 -6.45 -16.87
CA HIS A 177 9.03 -6.64 -15.47
C HIS A 177 8.00 -5.63 -14.94
N VAL A 178 7.32 -4.89 -15.84
CA VAL A 178 6.14 -4.09 -15.49
C VAL A 178 4.90 -4.76 -16.07
N TYR A 179 4.16 -5.44 -15.20
CA TYR A 179 2.91 -6.13 -15.53
C TYR A 179 1.75 -5.14 -15.45
N ILE A 180 1.01 -4.95 -16.53
CA ILE A 180 -0.06 -3.97 -16.61
C ILE A 180 -1.41 -4.68 -16.63
N GLU A 181 -2.30 -4.26 -15.75
CA GLU A 181 -3.69 -4.67 -15.70
C GLU A 181 -4.62 -3.46 -15.85
N HIS A 182 -5.70 -3.63 -16.59
CA HIS A 182 -6.77 -2.65 -16.70
C HIS A 182 -7.99 -3.15 -15.94
N ALA A 183 -8.42 -2.38 -14.94
CA ALA A 183 -9.61 -2.65 -14.15
C ALA A 183 -10.61 -1.49 -14.35
N ALA A 184 -11.57 -1.69 -15.25
CA ALA A 184 -12.57 -0.67 -15.57
C ALA A 184 -13.68 -0.55 -14.50
N ASP A 185 -13.84 -1.59 -13.67
CA ASP A 185 -14.85 -1.73 -12.63
C ASP A 185 -14.29 -2.44 -11.40
N LEU A 186 -15.08 -2.46 -10.30
CA LEU A 186 -14.68 -3.10 -9.04
C LEU A 186 -14.57 -4.62 -9.17
N ASP A 187 -15.38 -5.25 -10.01
CA ASP A 187 -15.34 -6.70 -10.22
C ASP A 187 -14.02 -7.11 -10.91
N SER A 188 -13.63 -6.40 -11.95
CA SER A 188 -12.33 -6.60 -12.64
C SER A 188 -11.16 -6.39 -11.68
N LEU A 189 -11.24 -5.37 -10.84
CA LEU A 189 -10.23 -5.10 -9.80
C LEU A 189 -10.17 -6.24 -8.78
N GLN A 190 -11.32 -6.73 -8.33
CA GLN A 190 -11.40 -7.86 -7.40
C GLN A 190 -10.84 -9.14 -8.01
N VAL A 191 -11.14 -9.44 -9.27
CA VAL A 191 -10.57 -10.59 -9.99
C VAL A 191 -9.06 -10.46 -10.12
N CYS A 192 -8.56 -9.28 -10.49
CA CYS A 192 -7.12 -9.02 -10.56
C CYS A 192 -6.44 -9.32 -9.21
N LEU A 193 -6.94 -8.74 -8.11
CA LEU A 193 -6.34 -8.89 -6.78
C LEU A 193 -6.50 -10.27 -6.17
N SER A 194 -7.61 -10.99 -6.45
CA SER A 194 -7.88 -12.30 -5.86
C SER A 194 -7.32 -13.48 -6.66
N ARG A 195 -7.08 -13.30 -7.96
CA ARG A 195 -6.69 -14.40 -8.86
C ARG A 195 -5.33 -14.17 -9.53
N ARG A 196 -5.11 -12.99 -10.14
CA ARG A 196 -3.91 -12.73 -10.95
C ARG A 196 -2.72 -12.29 -10.11
N ALA A 197 -2.91 -11.32 -9.22
CA ALA A 197 -1.84 -10.82 -8.35
C ALA A 197 -1.19 -11.92 -7.50
N PRO A 198 -1.93 -12.84 -6.83
CA PRO A 198 -1.32 -13.93 -6.07
C PRO A 198 -0.41 -14.83 -6.88
N VAL A 199 -0.75 -15.09 -8.15
CA VAL A 199 0.07 -15.93 -9.04
C VAL A 199 1.41 -15.26 -9.35
N LEU A 200 1.40 -13.97 -9.70
CA LEU A 200 2.63 -13.20 -9.98
C LEU A 200 3.51 -13.06 -8.74
N LEU A 201 2.90 -12.81 -7.58
CA LEU A 201 3.59 -12.67 -6.30
C LEU A 201 4.19 -14.01 -5.82
N ALA A 202 3.41 -15.10 -5.92
CA ALA A 202 3.88 -16.43 -5.53
C ALA A 202 5.03 -16.94 -6.43
N ALA A 203 5.00 -16.59 -7.72
CA ALA A 203 6.07 -16.87 -8.66
C ALA A 203 7.34 -16.00 -8.44
N GLY A 204 7.28 -15.00 -7.55
CA GLY A 204 8.37 -14.05 -7.32
C GLY A 204 8.61 -13.06 -8.47
N LEU A 205 7.71 -13.01 -9.45
CA LEU A 205 7.81 -12.11 -10.60
C LEU A 205 7.55 -10.65 -10.23
N VAL A 206 6.75 -10.42 -9.19
CA VAL A 206 6.33 -9.09 -8.73
C VAL A 206 6.59 -8.95 -7.23
N ARG A 207 7.12 -7.79 -6.84
CA ARG A 207 7.28 -7.35 -5.44
C ARG A 207 6.84 -5.90 -5.23
N LEU A 208 5.93 -5.39 -6.05
CA LEU A 208 5.25 -4.10 -5.87
C LEU A 208 3.88 -4.17 -6.52
N ILE A 209 2.85 -3.71 -5.82
CA ILE A 209 1.52 -3.48 -6.39
C ILE A 209 1.26 -1.98 -6.43
N VAL A 210 0.89 -1.47 -7.61
CA VAL A 210 0.45 -0.07 -7.80
C VAL A 210 -1.00 -0.08 -8.26
N VAL A 211 -1.85 0.75 -7.65
CA VAL A 211 -3.25 0.97 -8.08
C VAL A 211 -3.42 2.46 -8.41
N ASP A 212 -3.62 2.77 -9.69
CA ASP A 212 -3.74 4.13 -10.21
C ASP A 212 -5.05 4.30 -11.02
N SER A 213 -6.13 4.81 -10.41
CA SER A 213 -6.29 5.35 -9.07
C SER A 213 -7.43 4.64 -8.31
N VAL A 214 -7.29 4.51 -6.99
CA VAL A 214 -8.35 3.92 -6.16
C VAL A 214 -9.64 4.76 -6.21
N ALA A 215 -9.51 6.09 -6.21
CA ALA A 215 -10.67 6.99 -6.13
C ALA A 215 -11.60 6.91 -7.35
N ALA A 216 -11.10 6.53 -8.52
CA ALA A 216 -11.86 6.51 -9.75
C ALA A 216 -13.07 5.57 -9.65
N LEU A 217 -12.82 4.31 -9.40
CA LEU A 217 -13.85 3.26 -9.34
C LEU A 217 -14.87 3.53 -8.24
N PHE A 218 -14.41 3.93 -7.05
CA PHE A 218 -15.32 4.21 -5.92
C PHE A 218 -16.13 5.50 -6.07
N ARG A 219 -15.81 6.34 -7.07
CA ARG A 219 -16.63 7.52 -7.43
C ARG A 219 -17.59 7.25 -8.56
N SER A 220 -17.20 6.40 -9.51
CA SER A 220 -18.04 6.09 -10.68
C SER A 220 -19.16 5.11 -10.36
N GLU A 221 -18.94 4.16 -9.46
CA GLU A 221 -19.89 3.09 -9.19
C GLU A 221 -20.89 3.38 -8.07
N PHE A 222 -20.62 4.37 -7.20
CA PHE A 222 -21.48 4.65 -6.05
C PHE A 222 -21.99 6.09 -6.05
N GLN A 223 -23.28 6.25 -5.82
CA GLN A 223 -23.92 7.53 -5.56
C GLN A 223 -23.77 7.91 -4.07
N ALA A 224 -24.20 9.11 -3.71
CA ALA A 224 -24.10 9.60 -2.34
C ALA A 224 -24.91 8.76 -1.34
N GLU A 225 -26.03 8.18 -1.79
CA GLU A 225 -26.94 7.34 -1.04
C GLU A 225 -26.37 5.95 -0.75
N ASP A 226 -25.45 5.46 -1.60
CA ASP A 226 -24.84 4.12 -1.51
C ASP A 226 -23.66 4.06 -0.54
N TRP A 227 -23.55 5.03 0.37
CA TRP A 227 -22.38 5.18 1.24
C TRP A 227 -22.04 3.90 2.05
N LEU A 228 -23.04 3.13 2.45
CA LEU A 228 -22.85 1.91 3.24
C LEU A 228 -22.21 0.81 2.39
N GLU A 229 -22.78 0.55 1.20
CA GLU A 229 -22.22 -0.46 0.28
C GLU A 229 -20.85 -0.04 -0.22
N ARG A 230 -20.66 1.22 -0.56
CA ARG A 230 -19.35 1.78 -0.90
C ARG A 230 -18.30 1.53 0.19
N ASN A 231 -18.64 1.78 1.46
CA ASN A 231 -17.72 1.54 2.57
C ASN A 231 -17.42 0.06 2.74
N LYS A 232 -18.41 -0.82 2.58
CA LYS A 232 -18.23 -2.27 2.64
C LYS A 232 -17.29 -2.77 1.54
N GLN A 233 -17.49 -2.35 0.30
CA GLN A 233 -16.61 -2.68 -0.84
C GLN A 233 -15.20 -2.13 -0.63
N LEU A 234 -15.07 -0.92 -0.10
CA LEU A 234 -13.79 -0.29 0.19
C LEU A 234 -13.00 -1.05 1.29
N LEU A 235 -13.70 -1.56 2.31
CA LEU A 235 -13.10 -2.40 3.34
C LEU A 235 -12.69 -3.78 2.79
N ALA A 236 -13.52 -4.39 1.93
CA ALA A 236 -13.17 -5.65 1.26
C ALA A 236 -11.94 -5.49 0.37
N PHE A 237 -11.88 -4.44 -0.44
CA PHE A 237 -10.73 -4.09 -1.27
C PHE A 237 -9.45 -3.90 -0.44
N SER A 238 -9.52 -3.09 0.61
CA SER A 238 -8.37 -2.85 1.48
C SER A 238 -7.91 -4.11 2.20
N SER A 239 -8.83 -4.97 2.62
CA SER A 239 -8.52 -6.27 3.24
C SER A 239 -7.74 -7.18 2.29
N MET A 240 -8.12 -7.24 1.00
CA MET A 240 -7.35 -7.98 -0.02
C MET A 240 -5.95 -7.44 -0.19
N LEU A 241 -5.78 -6.11 -0.28
CA LEU A 241 -4.47 -5.49 -0.37
C LEU A 241 -3.59 -5.78 0.86
N HIS A 242 -4.17 -5.72 2.07
CA HIS A 242 -3.46 -6.08 3.30
C HIS A 242 -3.04 -7.55 3.31
N GLN A 243 -3.93 -8.44 2.88
CA GLN A 243 -3.62 -9.86 2.79
C GLN A 243 -2.44 -10.11 1.84
N LEU A 244 -2.48 -9.56 0.63
CA LEU A 244 -1.40 -9.69 -0.35
C LEU A 244 -0.08 -9.11 0.17
N SER A 245 -0.16 -7.89 0.76
CA SER A 245 1.01 -7.23 1.33
C SER A 245 1.66 -8.05 2.45
N GLN A 246 0.87 -8.63 3.36
CA GLN A 246 1.36 -9.42 4.48
C GLN A 246 1.84 -10.81 4.05
N GLU A 247 1.10 -11.47 3.15
CA GLU A 247 1.42 -12.82 2.70
C GLU A 247 2.73 -12.88 1.90
N PHE A 248 2.93 -11.90 1.02
CA PHE A 248 4.07 -11.86 0.11
C PHE A 248 5.13 -10.84 0.51
N THR A 249 4.98 -10.16 1.64
CA THR A 249 5.91 -9.10 2.10
C THR A 249 6.17 -8.09 0.97
N THR A 250 5.07 -7.49 0.45
CA THR A 250 5.08 -6.66 -0.76
C THR A 250 4.51 -5.28 -0.45
N PRO A 251 5.21 -4.17 -0.80
CA PRO A 251 4.65 -2.83 -0.70
C PRO A 251 3.49 -2.65 -1.67
N VAL A 252 2.46 -1.93 -1.20
CA VAL A 252 1.30 -1.53 -2.00
C VAL A 252 1.25 -0.01 -2.07
N LEU A 253 1.26 0.53 -3.29
CA LEU A 253 1.11 1.97 -3.55
C LEU A 253 -0.27 2.24 -4.16
N CYS A 254 -1.11 2.98 -3.45
CA CYS A 254 -2.42 3.40 -3.92
C CYS A 254 -2.40 4.89 -4.26
N ILE A 255 -2.70 5.22 -5.52
CA ILE A 255 -2.87 6.61 -5.95
C ILE A 255 -4.31 7.03 -5.70
N ASN A 256 -4.45 8.20 -5.05
CA ASN A 256 -5.75 8.80 -4.78
C ASN A 256 -5.80 10.22 -5.32
N GLN A 257 -6.92 10.58 -5.94
CA GLN A 257 -7.16 11.95 -6.37
C GLN A 257 -7.85 12.72 -5.24
N VAL A 258 -7.44 13.98 -5.09
CA VAL A 258 -8.07 14.90 -4.16
C VAL A 258 -8.73 16.01 -4.98
N ASN A 259 -10.04 16.13 -4.85
CA ASN A 259 -10.74 17.24 -5.45
C ASN A 259 -10.50 18.49 -4.59
N GLY A 260 -10.06 19.58 -5.21
CA GLY A 260 -10.04 20.88 -4.56
C GLY A 260 -11.48 21.21 -4.10
N LEU A 261 -11.67 21.51 -2.82
CA LEU A 261 -12.93 21.99 -2.31
C LEU A 261 -13.34 23.22 -3.13
N LYS A 262 -14.36 23.12 -3.97
CA LYS A 262 -15.13 24.28 -4.40
C LYS A 262 -15.60 24.93 -3.09
N LYS A 263 -15.31 26.22 -2.91
CA LYS A 263 -15.84 27.02 -1.82
C LYS A 263 -17.37 26.98 -1.90
N THR A 264 -17.98 26.01 -1.30
CA THR A 264 -19.41 26.00 -1.02
C THR A 264 -19.54 26.51 0.42
N SER A 265 -19.99 27.73 0.53
CA SER A 265 -20.45 28.33 1.79
C SER A 265 -21.63 27.49 2.31
N CYS A 266 -21.37 26.54 3.15
CA CYS A 266 -22.40 25.94 3.99
C CYS A 266 -21.75 25.55 5.31
N GLN A 267 -21.79 26.47 6.27
CA GLN A 267 -21.60 26.18 7.68
C GLN A 267 -22.73 25.26 8.14
N LYS A 268 -22.43 24.01 8.42
CA LYS A 268 -23.19 23.26 9.41
C LYS A 268 -22.19 22.73 10.43
N HIS A 269 -22.28 23.32 11.61
CA HIS A 269 -21.62 22.87 12.82
C HIS A 269 -22.03 21.43 13.12
N ILE A 270 -21.05 20.52 13.19
CA ILE A 270 -21.16 19.33 14.02
C ILE A 270 -20.11 19.50 15.10
N SER A 271 -20.62 19.88 16.26
CA SER A 271 -19.90 19.94 17.52
C SER A 271 -19.57 18.52 17.97
N CYS A 272 -18.30 18.21 18.09
CA CYS A 272 -17.84 17.07 18.88
C CYS A 272 -17.00 17.62 20.02
N SER A 273 -17.67 17.75 21.16
CA SER A 273 -17.07 18.18 22.42
C SER A 273 -16.29 17.02 23.04
N TYR A 274 -15.01 17.12 23.15
CA TYR A 274 -14.25 16.59 24.28
C TYR A 274 -13.06 17.49 24.60
N ILE A 275 -13.05 17.93 25.80
CA ILE A 275 -12.34 18.85 26.64
C ILE A 275 -10.82 18.63 26.65
N PHE A 276 -10.04 19.68 26.36
CA PHE A 276 -8.93 20.17 27.21
C PHE A 276 -8.55 21.61 26.80
N PRO A 277 -8.41 22.57 27.72
CA PRO A 277 -8.09 23.96 27.42
C PRO A 277 -6.59 24.17 27.40
N LEU A 278 -6.01 24.39 26.23
CA LEU A 278 -4.72 25.03 26.09
C LEU A 278 -4.88 26.30 25.26
N THR A 279 -4.80 27.42 25.95
CA THR A 279 -4.76 28.77 25.38
C THR A 279 -3.50 28.94 24.54
N VAL A 280 -3.64 28.95 23.22
CA VAL A 280 -2.57 29.36 22.31
C VAL A 280 -2.99 30.62 21.59
N LYS A 281 -2.21 31.68 21.74
CA LYS A 281 -2.38 32.98 21.07
C LYS A 281 -2.40 32.80 19.56
N ARG A 282 -3.49 33.25 18.91
CA ARG A 282 -3.70 33.25 17.47
C ARG A 282 -2.71 34.20 16.79
N SER A 283 -1.74 33.70 16.04
CA SER A 283 -1.13 34.44 14.95
C SER A 283 -1.94 34.18 13.67
N LYS A 284 -2.34 35.22 12.98
CA LYS A 284 -3.03 35.14 11.70
C LYS A 284 -2.06 34.60 10.65
N LYS A 285 -2.08 33.30 10.39
CA LYS A 285 -1.49 32.68 9.20
C LYS A 285 -2.61 32.34 8.21
N PRO A 286 -2.36 32.44 6.88
CA PRO A 286 -3.38 32.14 5.88
C PRO A 286 -3.85 30.70 6.03
N LEU A 287 -5.16 30.52 5.97
CA LEU A 287 -5.88 29.26 6.06
C LEU A 287 -5.35 28.30 4.99
N SER A 288 -4.55 27.31 5.40
CA SER A 288 -4.28 26.17 4.54
C SER A 288 -5.61 25.47 4.31
N SER A 289 -6.09 25.45 3.08
CA SER A 289 -7.26 24.67 2.71
C SER A 289 -7.01 23.22 3.12
N SER A 290 -7.77 22.72 4.10
CA SER A 290 -7.69 21.33 4.52
C SER A 290 -8.20 20.46 3.37
N VAL A 291 -7.30 19.91 2.62
CA VAL A 291 -7.61 18.98 1.53
C VAL A 291 -7.93 17.63 2.18
N THR A 292 -9.18 17.21 2.08
CA THR A 292 -9.64 15.93 2.63
C THR A 292 -9.50 14.85 1.56
N PRO A 293 -8.99 13.65 1.91
CA PRO A 293 -8.92 12.51 0.98
C PRO A 293 -10.31 12.13 0.46
N ALA A 294 -10.42 11.83 -0.83
CA ALA A 294 -11.70 11.61 -1.51
C ALA A 294 -12.51 10.40 -1.03
N LEU A 295 -11.88 9.44 -0.32
CA LEU A 295 -12.49 8.16 0.05
C LEU A 295 -12.96 8.08 1.51
N GLY A 296 -12.86 9.16 2.29
CA GLY A 296 -13.39 9.26 3.65
C GLY A 296 -12.64 8.46 4.71
N LEU A 297 -13.27 8.32 5.90
CA LEU A 297 -12.64 7.70 7.08
C LEU A 297 -12.43 6.19 6.93
N ALA A 298 -13.34 5.48 6.25
CA ALA A 298 -13.22 4.05 6.03
C ALA A 298 -11.89 3.68 5.36
N TRP A 299 -11.52 4.41 4.31
CA TRP A 299 -10.22 4.26 3.65
C TRP A 299 -9.06 4.78 4.50
N SER A 300 -9.24 5.93 5.17
CA SER A 300 -8.17 6.56 5.93
C SER A 300 -7.58 5.66 7.01
N ASN A 301 -8.41 4.79 7.60
CA ASN A 301 -8.00 3.85 8.64
C ASN A 301 -7.28 2.60 8.10
N GLN A 302 -7.31 2.39 6.78
CA GLN A 302 -6.65 1.24 6.14
C GLN A 302 -5.23 1.56 5.68
N VAL A 303 -4.86 2.83 5.63
CA VAL A 303 -3.57 3.29 5.08
C VAL A 303 -2.54 3.39 6.19
N MET A 304 -1.38 2.77 5.99
CA MET A 304 -0.26 2.87 6.92
C MET A 304 0.50 4.20 6.75
N ILE A 305 0.70 4.63 5.51
CA ILE A 305 1.38 5.89 5.18
C ILE A 305 0.50 6.69 4.24
N ARG A 306 0.36 7.98 4.52
CA ARG A 306 -0.27 8.95 3.61
C ARG A 306 0.71 10.02 3.21
N LEU A 307 0.97 10.08 1.91
CA LEU A 307 1.76 11.10 1.25
C LEU A 307 0.83 12.03 0.45
N MET A 308 1.15 13.32 0.43
CA MET A 308 0.44 14.32 -0.36
C MET A 308 1.40 14.94 -1.36
N MET A 309 1.07 14.89 -2.63
CA MET A 309 1.81 15.57 -3.69
C MET A 309 1.04 16.77 -4.18
N LEU A 310 1.64 17.95 -4.06
CA LEU A 310 1.06 19.24 -4.44
C LEU A 310 1.83 19.84 -5.61
N ARG A 311 1.15 20.52 -6.52
CA ARG A 311 1.76 21.35 -7.55
C ARG A 311 1.82 22.79 -7.06
N LEU A 312 3.02 23.38 -7.10
CA LEU A 312 3.26 24.77 -6.74
C LEU A 312 3.17 25.66 -8.00
N GLN A 313 3.13 26.96 -7.82
CA GLN A 313 3.11 27.91 -8.94
C GLN A 313 4.50 28.28 -9.46
N THR A 314 5.53 27.86 -8.73
CA THR A 314 6.93 28.15 -9.07
C THR A 314 7.43 27.19 -10.15
N THR A 315 8.17 27.71 -11.11
CA THR A 315 8.89 26.93 -12.13
C THR A 315 10.37 26.87 -11.78
N VAL A 316 10.99 25.74 -12.02
CA VAL A 316 12.43 25.52 -11.85
C VAL A 316 13.02 24.99 -13.15
N SER A 317 14.27 25.34 -13.42
CA SER A 317 14.98 24.91 -14.61
C SER A 317 16.27 24.18 -14.25
N CYS A 318 16.62 23.18 -15.04
CA CYS A 318 17.86 22.43 -14.91
C CYS A 318 18.36 22.10 -16.32
N GLY A 319 19.47 22.73 -16.74
CA GLY A 319 19.98 22.67 -18.12
C GLY A 319 18.92 23.18 -19.11
N ASP A 320 18.60 22.35 -20.08
CA ASP A 320 17.57 22.63 -21.12
C ASP A 320 16.13 22.29 -20.68
N GLN A 321 15.96 21.75 -19.49
CA GLN A 321 14.66 21.32 -18.98
C GLN A 321 14.05 22.37 -18.05
N SER A 322 12.73 22.50 -18.14
CA SER A 322 11.93 23.35 -17.24
C SER A 322 10.77 22.54 -16.67
N SER A 323 10.52 22.68 -15.39
CA SER A 323 9.48 21.95 -14.68
C SER A 323 8.79 22.81 -13.63
N THR A 324 7.50 22.63 -13.46
CA THR A 324 6.79 23.21 -12.33
C THR A 324 7.22 22.51 -11.03
N LEU A 325 7.52 23.29 -10.02
CA LEU A 325 7.89 22.80 -8.71
C LEU A 325 6.71 22.05 -8.07
N ARG A 326 7.00 20.96 -7.42
CA ARG A 326 6.04 20.16 -6.67
C ARG A 326 6.54 19.96 -5.25
N ARG A 327 5.62 19.59 -4.37
CA ARG A 327 5.93 19.33 -2.97
C ARG A 327 5.38 17.99 -2.57
N LEU A 328 6.23 17.11 -2.06
CA LEU A 328 5.81 15.88 -1.38
C LEU A 328 5.81 16.12 0.12
N GLU A 329 4.67 15.84 0.74
CA GLU A 329 4.46 15.99 2.19
C GLU A 329 4.11 14.64 2.82
N VAL A 330 4.72 14.32 3.95
CA VAL A 330 4.30 13.23 4.82
C VAL A 330 3.14 13.75 5.68
N VAL A 331 1.92 13.34 5.34
CA VAL A 331 0.69 13.73 6.05
C VAL A 331 0.51 12.89 7.30
N PHE A 332 0.73 11.58 7.15
CA PHE A 332 0.63 10.59 8.21
C PHE A 332 1.56 9.42 7.93
N ALA A 333 2.30 9.00 8.95
CA ALA A 333 3.05 7.74 8.98
C ALA A 333 3.41 7.42 10.43
N PRO A 334 3.34 6.15 10.87
CA PRO A 334 3.60 5.79 12.27
C PRO A 334 5.07 5.96 12.67
N HIS A 335 6.00 5.97 11.70
CA HIS A 335 7.45 6.00 11.91
C HIS A 335 8.13 7.26 11.35
N LEU A 336 7.38 8.21 10.80
CA LEU A 336 7.91 9.45 10.22
C LEU A 336 7.25 10.67 10.86
N ALA A 337 8.04 11.68 11.14
CA ALA A 337 7.52 12.99 11.48
C ALA A 337 6.89 13.64 10.25
N ARG A 338 5.89 14.49 10.45
CA ARG A 338 5.35 15.34 9.39
C ARG A 338 6.45 16.23 8.84
N SER A 339 6.73 16.07 7.57
CA SER A 339 7.81 16.78 6.89
C SER A 339 7.48 16.89 5.40
N LYS A 340 8.22 17.72 4.68
CA LYS A 340 7.98 17.98 3.27
C LYS A 340 9.31 18.19 2.54
N ARG A 341 9.31 17.89 1.24
CA ARG A 341 10.42 18.18 0.32
C ARG A 341 9.87 18.65 -1.00
N ASP A 342 10.59 19.59 -1.60
CA ASP A 342 10.25 20.08 -2.92
C ASP A 342 10.96 19.21 -3.97
N VAL A 343 10.23 18.93 -5.06
CA VAL A 343 10.64 18.05 -6.14
C VAL A 343 10.22 18.63 -7.48
N ALA A 344 10.88 18.20 -8.54
CA ALA A 344 10.50 18.50 -9.91
C ALA A 344 10.44 17.21 -10.73
N VAL A 345 9.66 17.24 -11.80
CA VAL A 345 9.55 16.12 -12.76
C VAL A 345 10.36 16.47 -13.98
N TRP A 346 11.37 15.68 -14.25
CA TRP A 346 12.31 15.83 -15.34
C TRP A 346 12.13 14.69 -16.37
N ARG A 347 12.93 14.68 -17.45
CA ARG A 347 12.91 13.57 -18.43
C ARG A 347 13.25 12.25 -17.76
N GLU A 348 14.26 12.24 -16.90
CA GLU A 348 14.72 11.07 -16.14
C GLU A 348 13.74 10.62 -15.06
N GLY A 349 12.92 11.52 -14.53
CA GLY A 349 11.96 11.18 -13.46
C GLY A 349 11.73 12.30 -12.46
N VAL A 350 11.33 11.94 -11.27
CA VAL A 350 11.05 12.84 -10.14
C VAL A 350 12.34 12.97 -9.31
N ARG A 351 12.84 14.19 -9.17
CA ARG A 351 14.05 14.48 -8.38
C ARG A 351 13.76 15.58 -7.35
N GLY A 352 14.43 15.46 -6.21
CA GLY A 352 14.45 16.51 -5.21
C GLY A 352 15.08 17.78 -5.74
N VAL A 353 14.51 18.92 -5.40
CA VAL A 353 15.10 20.23 -5.66
C VAL A 353 15.78 20.68 -4.37
N PRO A 354 17.06 21.09 -4.42
CA PRO A 354 17.73 21.67 -3.27
C PRO A 354 16.90 22.83 -2.70
N VAL A 355 16.83 22.93 -1.38
CA VAL A 355 16.20 24.09 -0.73
C VAL A 355 17.05 25.30 -1.11
N LEU A 356 16.48 26.20 -1.87
CA LEU A 356 17.08 27.52 -2.04
C LEU A 356 16.90 28.24 -0.69
N GLU A 357 18.02 28.38 0.05
CA GLU A 357 18.09 29.20 1.26
C GLU A 357 17.84 30.66 0.94
#